data_4fba2d634ad521efa17ec6ead75ecb81
#
_entry.id   4fba2d634ad521efa17ec6ead75ecb81
#
_cell.length_a   1.000
_cell.length_b   1.000
_cell.length_c   1.000
_cell.angle_alpha   90.00
_cell.angle_beta   90.00
_cell.angle_gamma   90.00
#
_symmetry.space_group_name_H-M   'P 1'
#
loop_
_entity.id
_entity.type
_entity.pdbx_description
1 polymer ?
#
loop_
_entity_poly.entity_id
_entity_poly.type
_entity_poly.pdbx_seq_one_letter_code
_entity_poly.pdbx_strand_id
1 'polypeptide(L)'
;MLYAVPVCATIASGAVVGIDTARAEAMPGVKAVYHRANFGKLFRTVPPSGFSGIVDEKRPPFDDDKVTYYGQYVAVVVALTFEQATAAANSVKVTYRTAPLNVGTHFSEAEAVETPKVDSHRGDPDAAFASAALKVDEVYATPTETHNPIELHASVADFDGQNFTLYETTQAVCNAQDVMAQMLGVPVENVRVISRFLGSGFGGKLWPWTHAMIAAQASRLQGRPVKLVVTRDSMFQSVGHRPRTQQRIRLGATVQGKLVAVMQDSLNHTSMLDDYAEGCSEATGYSYSTANLRATSAIVRRNVGAPTSMRGPGAVPGLFALESAMDELAVRLQIDPIELRLMNEPEKDEGLNLPFSSRHFVECLKVGAEKFGWSKRTAGVGSMTGVGEQAGLTLGWGVAGCSWIAERTEAQASVELLSNGTARVSSATQDIGTGTYTVLSKIVGEKIGLRSERIEVVLGDTKLPAGPISGGSWATASVIPAVLDAVEKATQM
;
A
#
# COMPACT_ATOMS: atom_id res chain seq x y z
N MET A 1 -0.18 -26.57 -18.34
CA MET A 1 -0.36 -25.18 -17.96
C MET A 1 -0.43 -24.33 -19.21
N LEU A 2 -1.25 -23.27 -19.21
CA LEU A 2 -1.35 -22.27 -20.28
C LEU A 2 -0.80 -20.94 -19.76
N TYR A 3 -0.53 -20.00 -20.68
CA TYR A 3 -0.03 -18.67 -20.37
C TYR A 3 -1.01 -17.62 -20.88
N ALA A 4 -1.32 -16.66 -20.02
CA ALA A 4 -2.20 -15.55 -20.37
C ALA A 4 -1.39 -14.24 -20.45
N VAL A 5 -1.64 -13.45 -21.49
CA VAL A 5 -1.04 -12.13 -21.68
C VAL A 5 -2.16 -11.13 -21.95
N PRO A 6 -2.31 -10.08 -21.11
CA PRO A 6 -3.32 -9.05 -21.32
C PRO A 6 -3.05 -8.19 -22.54
N VAL A 7 -4.11 -7.68 -23.16
CA VAL A 7 -4.09 -6.59 -24.14
C VAL A 7 -4.50 -5.32 -23.40
N CYS A 8 -3.59 -4.35 -23.36
CA CYS A 8 -3.77 -3.11 -22.63
C CYS A 8 -4.36 -2.00 -23.50
N ALA A 9 -5.18 -1.15 -22.90
CA ALA A 9 -5.70 0.05 -23.56
C ALA A 9 -4.57 1.04 -23.85
N THR A 10 -4.60 1.63 -25.05
CA THR A 10 -3.66 2.65 -25.51
C THR A 10 -4.20 4.07 -25.40
N ILE A 11 -5.38 4.23 -24.80
CA ILE A 11 -5.99 5.51 -24.42
C ILE A 11 -6.25 5.52 -22.93
N ALA A 12 -6.40 6.69 -22.33
CA ALA A 12 -6.69 6.83 -20.89
C ALA A 12 -8.14 7.23 -20.60
N SER A 13 -8.90 7.62 -21.61
CA SER A 13 -10.31 8.01 -21.46
C SER A 13 -11.08 7.72 -22.73
N GLY A 14 -12.20 7.01 -22.60
CA GLY A 14 -13.05 6.68 -23.75
C GLY A 14 -13.77 5.34 -23.61
N ALA A 15 -13.95 4.66 -24.75
CA ALA A 15 -14.56 3.35 -24.81
C ALA A 15 -13.98 2.49 -25.93
N VAL A 16 -13.92 1.19 -25.74
CA VAL A 16 -13.66 0.20 -26.77
C VAL A 16 -14.91 0.11 -27.67
N VAL A 17 -14.73 0.29 -28.99
CA VAL A 17 -15.81 0.17 -29.97
C VAL A 17 -15.66 -1.04 -30.88
N GLY A 18 -14.50 -1.70 -30.86
CA GLY A 18 -14.24 -2.93 -31.60
C GLY A 18 -12.93 -3.57 -31.19
N ILE A 19 -12.91 -4.90 -31.22
CA ILE A 19 -11.70 -5.71 -31.00
C ILE A 19 -11.64 -6.72 -32.14
N ASP A 20 -10.57 -6.64 -32.97
CA ASP A 20 -10.28 -7.61 -34.02
C ASP A 20 -9.27 -8.64 -33.47
N THR A 21 -9.74 -9.85 -33.25
CA THR A 21 -8.97 -10.99 -32.71
C THR A 21 -8.55 -11.99 -33.78
N ALA A 22 -9.03 -11.87 -35.02
CA ALA A 22 -8.92 -12.91 -36.04
C ALA A 22 -7.46 -13.34 -36.33
N ARG A 23 -6.55 -12.37 -36.40
CA ARG A 23 -5.14 -12.67 -36.57
C ARG A 23 -4.51 -13.38 -35.39
N ALA A 24 -4.85 -12.96 -34.17
CA ALA A 24 -4.35 -13.57 -32.95
C ALA A 24 -4.83 -15.00 -32.78
N GLU A 25 -6.12 -15.25 -33.05
CA GLU A 25 -6.74 -16.57 -32.95
C GLU A 25 -6.16 -17.58 -33.97
N ALA A 26 -5.76 -17.11 -35.15
CA ALA A 26 -5.12 -17.94 -36.16
C ALA A 26 -3.65 -18.30 -35.88
N MET A 27 -3.03 -17.71 -34.83
CA MET A 27 -1.61 -17.95 -34.52
C MET A 27 -1.40 -19.32 -33.88
N PRO A 28 -0.30 -20.03 -34.23
CA PRO A 28 -0.01 -21.34 -33.63
C PRO A 28 0.08 -21.29 -32.11
N GLY A 29 -0.57 -22.24 -31.45
CA GLY A 29 -0.54 -22.39 -30.01
C GLY A 29 -1.52 -21.53 -29.22
N VAL A 30 -2.17 -20.55 -29.85
CA VAL A 30 -3.27 -19.77 -29.23
C VAL A 30 -4.45 -20.68 -28.96
N LYS A 31 -5.03 -20.56 -27.77
CA LYS A 31 -6.19 -21.32 -27.31
C LYS A 31 -7.48 -20.49 -27.29
N ALA A 32 -7.35 -19.22 -26.94
CA ALA A 32 -8.46 -18.27 -26.97
C ALA A 32 -7.94 -16.83 -26.88
N VAL A 33 -8.76 -15.91 -27.40
CA VAL A 33 -8.69 -14.49 -27.11
C VAL A 33 -9.98 -14.11 -26.40
N TYR A 34 -9.86 -13.75 -25.13
CA TYR A 34 -10.99 -13.37 -24.31
C TYR A 34 -11.10 -11.83 -24.20
N HIS A 35 -12.32 -11.36 -24.25
CA HIS A 35 -12.70 -9.99 -24.04
C HIS A 35 -14.14 -9.94 -23.50
N ARG A 36 -14.70 -8.78 -23.31
CA ARG A 36 -16.04 -8.61 -22.72
C ARG A 36 -17.13 -9.55 -23.27
N ALA A 37 -17.14 -9.83 -24.56
CA ALA A 37 -18.21 -10.62 -25.18
C ALA A 37 -18.13 -12.12 -24.89
N ASN A 38 -16.97 -12.66 -24.52
CA ASN A 38 -16.75 -14.12 -24.40
C ASN A 38 -16.04 -14.57 -23.13
N PHE A 39 -15.73 -13.65 -22.18
CA PHE A 39 -15.03 -13.98 -20.95
C PHE A 39 -15.95 -14.53 -19.84
N GLY A 40 -17.26 -14.38 -20.01
CA GLY A 40 -18.24 -14.71 -18.98
C GLY A 40 -18.34 -13.61 -17.92
N LYS A 41 -19.22 -13.84 -16.94
CA LYS A 41 -19.54 -12.85 -15.90
C LYS A 41 -18.62 -13.02 -14.71
N LEU A 42 -18.06 -11.91 -14.25
CA LEU A 42 -17.47 -11.74 -12.93
C LEU A 42 -18.36 -10.78 -12.10
N PHE A 43 -18.20 -10.81 -10.80
CA PHE A 43 -19.04 -10.04 -9.88
C PHE A 43 -18.24 -8.96 -9.18
N ARG A 44 -18.91 -7.92 -8.71
CA ARG A 44 -18.31 -6.91 -7.84
C ARG A 44 -18.27 -7.44 -6.41
N THR A 45 -17.26 -7.04 -5.64
CA THR A 45 -17.20 -7.35 -4.21
C THR A 45 -18.29 -6.59 -3.45
N VAL A 46 -18.73 -7.17 -2.34
CA VAL A 46 -19.54 -6.46 -1.34
C VAL A 46 -18.63 -5.51 -0.51
N PRO A 47 -19.23 -4.54 0.21
CA PRO A 47 -18.45 -3.71 1.13
C PRO A 47 -17.61 -4.56 2.08
N PRO A 48 -16.32 -4.22 2.32
CA PRO A 48 -15.44 -5.00 3.16
C PRO A 48 -15.89 -5.03 4.63
N SER A 49 -15.55 -6.12 5.33
CA SER A 49 -15.71 -6.25 6.77
C SER A 49 -14.33 -6.49 7.41
N GLY A 50 -13.83 -5.53 8.17
CA GLY A 50 -12.47 -5.57 8.67
C GLY A 50 -11.46 -5.66 7.52
N PHE A 51 -10.60 -6.68 7.52
CA PHE A 51 -9.61 -6.95 6.47
C PHE A 51 -10.08 -8.01 5.47
N SER A 52 -11.38 -8.32 5.40
CA SER A 52 -11.97 -9.26 4.45
C SER A 52 -12.71 -8.52 3.35
N GLY A 53 -12.51 -8.94 2.11
CA GLY A 53 -13.18 -8.39 0.94
C GLY A 53 -12.63 -7.06 0.43
N ILE A 54 -11.44 -6.63 0.87
CA ILE A 54 -10.83 -5.37 0.45
C ILE A 54 -10.21 -5.53 -0.94
N VAL A 55 -10.57 -4.61 -1.83
CA VAL A 55 -9.99 -4.45 -3.16
C VAL A 55 -9.98 -2.97 -3.53
N ASP A 56 -8.87 -2.48 -4.10
CA ASP A 56 -8.76 -1.08 -4.51
C ASP A 56 -9.38 -0.84 -5.90
N GLU A 57 -9.17 -1.74 -6.85
CA GLU A 57 -9.87 -1.70 -8.15
C GLU A 57 -11.16 -2.54 -8.07
N LYS A 58 -12.29 -1.88 -7.81
CA LYS A 58 -13.59 -2.55 -7.55
C LYS A 58 -14.26 -3.10 -8.80
N ARG A 59 -13.89 -2.59 -9.98
CA ARG A 59 -14.48 -3.02 -11.24
C ARG A 59 -13.86 -4.34 -11.70
N PRO A 60 -14.66 -5.40 -11.95
CA PRO A 60 -14.17 -6.63 -12.56
C PRO A 60 -13.56 -6.37 -13.94
N PRO A 61 -12.55 -7.17 -14.38
CA PRO A 61 -12.04 -7.08 -15.73
C PRO A 61 -13.16 -7.31 -16.76
N PHE A 62 -13.16 -6.50 -17.82
CA PHE A 62 -14.11 -6.61 -18.95
C PHE A 62 -15.59 -6.39 -18.59
N ASP A 63 -15.89 -5.72 -17.47
CA ASP A 63 -17.26 -5.43 -16.99
C ASP A 63 -18.08 -4.60 -18.01
N ASP A 64 -17.44 -3.58 -18.59
CA ASP A 64 -18.02 -2.72 -19.62
C ASP A 64 -16.98 -2.32 -20.67
N ASP A 65 -17.38 -1.50 -21.67
CA ASP A 65 -16.49 -1.03 -22.72
C ASP A 65 -15.71 0.24 -22.36
N LYS A 66 -15.89 0.81 -21.15
CA LYS A 66 -15.25 2.06 -20.74
C LYS A 66 -13.77 1.85 -20.46
N VAL A 67 -12.97 2.78 -20.98
CA VAL A 67 -11.56 2.92 -20.66
C VAL A 67 -11.39 4.17 -19.81
N THR A 68 -10.86 4.02 -18.61
CA THR A 68 -10.73 5.09 -17.62
C THR A 68 -9.27 5.41 -17.26
N TYR A 69 -8.33 4.57 -17.68
CA TYR A 69 -6.89 4.81 -17.53
C TYR A 69 -6.08 4.10 -18.63
N TYR A 70 -4.91 4.62 -18.92
CA TYR A 70 -3.96 4.00 -19.84
C TYR A 70 -3.42 2.69 -19.26
N GLY A 71 -3.37 1.63 -20.06
CA GLY A 71 -2.92 0.32 -19.58
C GLY A 71 -4.02 -0.57 -18.98
N GLN A 72 -5.28 -0.10 -18.91
CA GLN A 72 -6.41 -0.92 -18.49
C GLN A 72 -6.55 -2.15 -19.41
N TYR A 73 -6.77 -3.32 -18.82
CA TYR A 73 -6.95 -4.54 -19.61
C TYR A 73 -8.28 -4.54 -20.36
N VAL A 74 -8.23 -4.75 -21.66
CA VAL A 74 -9.41 -4.78 -22.56
C VAL A 74 -9.64 -6.13 -23.22
N ALA A 75 -8.60 -6.97 -23.29
CA ALA A 75 -8.67 -8.37 -23.70
C ALA A 75 -7.53 -9.15 -23.04
N VAL A 76 -7.55 -10.48 -23.21
CA VAL A 76 -6.46 -11.37 -22.78
C VAL A 76 -6.31 -12.51 -23.80
N VAL A 77 -5.09 -12.80 -24.17
CA VAL A 77 -4.74 -13.95 -25.03
C VAL A 77 -4.25 -15.10 -24.15
N VAL A 78 -4.75 -16.29 -24.40
CA VAL A 78 -4.32 -17.53 -23.74
C VAL A 78 -3.69 -18.47 -24.76
N ALA A 79 -2.44 -18.91 -24.50
CA ALA A 79 -1.69 -19.76 -25.42
C ALA A 79 -0.88 -20.84 -24.68
N LEU A 80 -0.23 -21.73 -25.44
CA LEU A 80 0.58 -22.83 -24.92
C LEU A 80 1.89 -22.35 -24.30
N THR A 81 2.48 -21.26 -24.80
CA THR A 81 3.69 -20.65 -24.24
C THR A 81 3.49 -19.15 -24.03
N PHE A 82 4.34 -18.55 -23.21
CA PHE A 82 4.31 -17.11 -22.94
C PHE A 82 4.63 -16.30 -24.20
N GLU A 83 5.58 -16.77 -25.02
CA GLU A 83 6.00 -16.12 -26.25
C GLU A 83 4.86 -16.11 -27.28
N GLN A 84 4.15 -17.24 -27.42
CA GLN A 84 2.97 -17.34 -28.29
C GLN A 84 1.86 -16.40 -27.83
N ALA A 85 1.58 -16.36 -26.53
CA ALA A 85 0.57 -15.45 -25.96
C ALA A 85 0.96 -13.99 -26.19
N THR A 86 2.24 -13.63 -26.00
CA THR A 86 2.75 -12.28 -26.22
C THR A 86 2.67 -11.86 -27.69
N ALA A 87 3.14 -12.72 -28.60
CA ALA A 87 3.08 -12.42 -30.04
C ALA A 87 1.63 -12.24 -30.52
N ALA A 88 0.71 -13.08 -30.02
CA ALA A 88 -0.69 -12.98 -30.36
C ALA A 88 -1.36 -11.75 -29.72
N ALA A 89 -1.07 -11.41 -28.47
CA ALA A 89 -1.57 -10.20 -27.83
C ALA A 89 -1.19 -8.93 -28.59
N ASN A 90 0.05 -8.85 -29.07
CA ASN A 90 0.54 -7.75 -29.91
C ASN A 90 -0.13 -7.68 -31.30
N SER A 91 -0.82 -8.73 -31.74
CA SER A 91 -1.54 -8.76 -33.01
C SER A 91 -3.02 -8.40 -32.91
N VAL A 92 -3.58 -8.36 -31.71
CA VAL A 92 -4.95 -7.91 -31.44
C VAL A 92 -5.06 -6.42 -31.76
N LYS A 93 -6.08 -6.05 -32.53
CA LYS A 93 -6.35 -4.64 -32.84
C LYS A 93 -7.57 -4.16 -32.09
N VAL A 94 -7.40 -3.10 -31.30
CA VAL A 94 -8.48 -2.48 -30.54
C VAL A 94 -8.80 -1.12 -31.14
N THR A 95 -10.07 -0.89 -31.42
CA THR A 95 -10.58 0.41 -31.89
C THR A 95 -11.27 1.13 -30.75
N TYR A 96 -10.93 2.39 -30.58
CA TYR A 96 -11.43 3.22 -29.47
C TYR A 96 -12.23 4.42 -29.99
N ARG A 97 -13.20 4.86 -29.19
CA ARG A 97 -13.77 6.19 -29.20
C ARG A 97 -13.22 6.93 -27.99
N THR A 98 -12.40 7.96 -28.22
CA THR A 98 -11.81 8.77 -27.16
C THR A 98 -12.82 9.71 -26.51
N ALA A 99 -12.59 10.07 -25.26
CA ALA A 99 -13.34 11.03 -24.46
C ALA A 99 -12.37 12.07 -23.86
N PRO A 100 -12.89 13.19 -23.31
CA PRO A 100 -12.06 14.16 -22.61
C PRO A 100 -11.21 13.52 -21.53
N LEU A 101 -9.95 13.96 -21.40
CA LEU A 101 -8.94 13.43 -20.51
C LEU A 101 -8.73 14.36 -19.32
N ASN A 102 -8.73 13.80 -18.12
CA ASN A 102 -8.38 14.50 -16.88
C ASN A 102 -7.17 13.84 -16.20
N VAL A 103 -5.98 14.43 -16.38
CA VAL A 103 -4.70 13.98 -15.79
C VAL A 103 -3.94 15.14 -15.15
N GLY A 104 -4.62 16.24 -14.82
CA GLY A 104 -4.03 17.42 -14.20
C GLY A 104 -3.29 17.08 -12.91
N THR A 105 -2.12 17.69 -12.74
CA THR A 105 -1.23 17.48 -11.58
C THR A 105 -1.43 18.49 -10.45
N HIS A 106 -2.18 19.57 -10.71
CA HIS A 106 -2.62 20.51 -9.70
C HIS A 106 -4.04 20.16 -9.26
N PHE A 107 -4.30 20.26 -7.97
CA PHE A 107 -5.59 19.99 -7.38
C PHE A 107 -6.16 21.26 -6.76
N SER A 108 -7.46 21.46 -6.89
CA SER A 108 -8.19 22.49 -6.18
C SER A 108 -9.27 21.85 -5.31
N GLU A 109 -9.63 22.49 -4.21
CA GLU A 109 -10.73 22.03 -3.35
C GLU A 109 -12.06 21.93 -4.10
N ALA A 110 -12.26 22.77 -5.13
CA ALA A 110 -13.45 22.73 -5.98
C ALA A 110 -13.55 21.44 -6.84
N GLU A 111 -12.46 20.69 -7.03
CA GLU A 111 -12.43 19.40 -7.72
C GLU A 111 -12.65 18.22 -6.78
N ALA A 112 -12.73 18.44 -5.46
CA ALA A 112 -12.96 17.38 -4.50
C ALA A 112 -14.29 16.65 -4.79
N VAL A 113 -14.25 15.31 -4.72
CA VAL A 113 -15.43 14.46 -5.01
C VAL A 113 -16.55 14.72 -4.00
N GLU A 114 -16.16 14.95 -2.75
CA GLU A 114 -17.07 15.24 -1.63
C GLU A 114 -16.50 16.36 -0.77
N THR A 115 -17.31 16.86 0.16
CA THR A 115 -16.81 17.77 1.20
C THR A 115 -15.64 17.15 1.93
N PRO A 116 -14.51 17.87 2.12
CA PRO A 116 -13.36 17.33 2.82
C PRO A 116 -13.73 16.72 4.17
N LYS A 117 -13.29 15.49 4.39
CA LYS A 117 -13.47 14.78 5.65
C LYS A 117 -12.56 15.43 6.70
N VAL A 118 -13.12 15.70 7.88
CA VAL A 118 -12.32 16.10 9.05
C VAL A 118 -11.78 14.84 9.72
N ASP A 119 -10.47 14.65 9.62
CA ASP A 119 -9.78 13.48 10.19
C ASP A 119 -9.40 13.70 11.65
N SER A 120 -9.03 14.95 12.01
CA SER A 120 -8.72 15.34 13.39
C SER A 120 -9.06 16.81 13.62
N HIS A 121 -9.62 17.11 14.80
CA HIS A 121 -9.95 18.48 15.20
C HIS A 121 -9.86 18.66 16.70
N ARG A 122 -9.26 19.77 17.16
CA ARG A 122 -9.32 20.25 18.54
C ARG A 122 -9.13 21.76 18.61
N GLY A 123 -9.76 22.40 19.58
CA GLY A 123 -9.70 23.86 19.79
C GLY A 123 -10.32 24.69 18.68
N ASP A 124 -9.81 25.90 18.50
CA ASP A 124 -10.16 26.83 17.41
C ASP A 124 -8.90 27.17 16.60
N PRO A 125 -8.53 26.33 15.63
CA PRO A 125 -7.30 26.51 14.87
C PRO A 125 -7.32 27.75 13.97
N ASP A 126 -8.47 28.19 13.47
CA ASP A 126 -8.56 29.37 12.61
C ASP A 126 -8.32 30.66 13.41
N ALA A 127 -8.95 30.82 14.57
CA ALA A 127 -8.72 31.97 15.45
C ALA A 127 -7.29 31.98 16.00
N ALA A 128 -6.77 30.82 16.40
CA ALA A 128 -5.40 30.67 16.90
C ALA A 128 -4.36 30.98 15.82
N PHE A 129 -4.56 30.54 14.59
CA PHE A 129 -3.69 30.88 13.47
C PHE A 129 -3.77 32.35 13.13
N ALA A 130 -4.99 32.95 13.11
CA ALA A 130 -5.17 34.37 12.80
C ALA A 130 -4.38 35.28 13.76
N SER A 131 -4.34 34.92 15.06
CA SER A 131 -3.65 35.66 16.13
C SER A 131 -2.18 35.27 16.33
N ALA A 132 -1.68 34.24 15.67
CA ALA A 132 -0.30 33.78 15.84
C ALA A 132 0.73 34.84 15.42
N ALA A 133 1.80 34.95 16.21
CA ALA A 133 2.88 35.93 15.97
C ALA A 133 3.71 35.60 14.73
N LEU A 134 4.01 34.32 14.53
CA LEU A 134 4.71 33.80 13.35
C LEU A 134 3.83 32.76 12.67
N LYS A 135 3.89 32.73 11.33
CA LYS A 135 3.02 31.89 10.50
C LYS A 135 3.80 31.24 9.37
N VAL A 136 3.47 30.00 9.07
CA VAL A 136 3.73 29.32 7.79
C VAL A 136 2.37 29.02 7.17
N ASP A 137 2.19 29.26 5.88
CA ASP A 137 1.00 28.92 5.10
C ASP A 137 1.49 28.57 3.69
N GLU A 138 1.79 27.29 3.48
CA GLU A 138 2.45 26.84 2.25
C GLU A 138 1.82 25.55 1.74
N VAL A 139 2.03 25.27 0.45
CA VAL A 139 1.53 24.09 -0.22
C VAL A 139 2.69 23.17 -0.59
N TYR A 140 2.62 21.93 -0.12
CA TYR A 140 3.59 20.86 -0.41
C TYR A 140 2.95 19.81 -1.30
N ALA A 141 3.70 19.30 -2.26
CA ALA A 141 3.21 18.26 -3.16
C ALA A 141 4.20 17.10 -3.24
N THR A 142 3.67 15.89 -3.23
CA THR A 142 4.45 14.68 -3.52
C THR A 142 4.06 14.11 -4.87
N PRO A 143 4.99 13.54 -5.65
CA PRO A 143 4.69 12.92 -6.93
C PRO A 143 3.93 11.60 -6.75
N THR A 144 3.46 11.01 -7.84
CA THR A 144 3.06 9.61 -7.91
C THR A 144 4.30 8.72 -7.74
N GLU A 145 4.20 7.68 -6.91
CA GLU A 145 5.28 6.73 -6.67
C GLU A 145 4.80 5.30 -6.91
N THR A 146 5.67 4.44 -7.44
CA THR A 146 5.37 3.03 -7.71
C THR A 146 6.19 2.10 -6.82
N HIS A 147 5.59 0.97 -6.43
CA HIS A 147 6.17 0.02 -5.47
C HIS A 147 7.44 -0.67 -5.95
N ASN A 148 7.54 -0.94 -7.24
CA ASN A 148 8.67 -1.59 -7.89
C ASN A 148 9.24 -2.82 -7.16
N PRO A 149 8.40 -3.79 -6.70
CA PRO A 149 8.93 -5.01 -6.12
C PRO A 149 9.78 -5.76 -7.16
N ILE A 150 10.85 -6.43 -6.72
CA ILE A 150 11.70 -7.20 -7.63
C ILE A 150 10.89 -8.32 -8.29
N GLU A 151 10.11 -9.06 -7.50
CA GLU A 151 9.15 -10.03 -8.00
C GLU A 151 7.96 -9.32 -8.65
N LEU A 152 7.67 -9.68 -9.89
CA LEU A 152 6.50 -9.18 -10.62
C LEU A 152 5.19 -9.68 -9.96
N HIS A 153 4.08 -8.97 -10.17
CA HIS A 153 2.77 -9.50 -9.87
C HIS A 153 2.50 -10.71 -10.77
N ALA A 154 2.08 -11.82 -10.19
CA ALA A 154 1.83 -13.05 -10.94
C ALA A 154 0.82 -13.93 -10.24
N SER A 155 0.01 -14.61 -11.04
CA SER A 155 -0.95 -15.62 -10.59
C SER A 155 -0.78 -16.89 -11.41
N VAL A 156 -0.84 -18.04 -10.74
CA VAL A 156 -1.13 -19.32 -11.38
C VAL A 156 -2.44 -19.83 -10.80
N ALA A 157 -3.47 -19.91 -11.61
CA ALA A 157 -4.79 -20.38 -11.21
C ALA A 157 -5.08 -21.74 -11.83
N ASP A 158 -5.62 -22.66 -11.04
CA ASP A 158 -6.11 -23.97 -11.45
C ASP A 158 -7.55 -24.15 -10.98
N PHE A 159 -8.43 -24.58 -11.88
CA PHE A 159 -9.83 -24.91 -11.58
C PHE A 159 -10.09 -26.38 -11.90
N ASP A 160 -10.44 -27.17 -10.89
CA ASP A 160 -10.65 -28.63 -10.99
C ASP A 160 -12.09 -29.02 -11.38
N GLY A 161 -12.94 -28.04 -11.70
CA GLY A 161 -14.37 -28.22 -11.98
C GLY A 161 -15.27 -27.75 -10.84
N GLN A 162 -14.74 -27.61 -9.64
CA GLN A 162 -15.43 -27.13 -8.44
C GLN A 162 -14.62 -26.11 -7.66
N ASN A 163 -13.32 -26.35 -7.46
CA ASN A 163 -12.45 -25.58 -6.60
C ASN A 163 -11.40 -24.82 -7.40
N PHE A 164 -11.05 -23.64 -6.92
CA PHE A 164 -9.93 -22.87 -7.39
C PHE A 164 -8.72 -23.02 -6.46
N THR A 165 -7.56 -23.29 -7.02
CA THR A 165 -6.28 -23.14 -6.34
C THR A 165 -5.47 -22.04 -7.02
N LEU A 166 -5.15 -20.97 -6.28
CA LEU A 166 -4.35 -19.84 -6.77
C LEU A 166 -3.00 -19.81 -6.06
N TYR A 167 -1.93 -19.86 -6.83
CA TYR A 167 -0.60 -19.43 -6.38
C TYR A 167 -0.49 -17.95 -6.76
N GLU A 168 -0.61 -17.08 -5.75
CA GLU A 168 -0.74 -15.65 -5.93
C GLU A 168 0.39 -14.90 -5.24
N THR A 169 0.92 -13.86 -5.88
CA THR A 169 1.88 -12.96 -5.24
C THR A 169 1.13 -11.94 -4.38
N THR A 170 0.75 -12.34 -3.17
CA THR A 170 -0.07 -11.51 -2.27
C THR A 170 0.52 -11.38 -0.86
N GLN A 171 0.28 -10.22 -0.24
CA GLN A 171 0.58 -9.92 1.17
C GLN A 171 -0.59 -10.29 2.10
N ALA A 172 -1.70 -10.85 1.58
CA ALA A 172 -2.94 -11.07 2.31
C ALA A 172 -3.73 -12.26 1.73
N VAL A 173 -3.26 -13.51 1.96
CA VAL A 173 -3.91 -14.70 1.34
C VAL A 173 -5.38 -14.84 1.75
N CYS A 174 -5.74 -14.55 3.02
CA CYS A 174 -7.13 -14.66 3.48
C CYS A 174 -8.03 -13.64 2.76
N ASN A 175 -7.61 -12.38 2.69
CA ASN A 175 -8.36 -11.37 1.93
C ASN A 175 -8.45 -11.70 0.43
N ALA A 176 -7.34 -12.19 -0.16
CA ALA A 176 -7.35 -12.61 -1.56
C ALA A 176 -8.34 -13.76 -1.80
N GLN A 177 -8.47 -14.71 -0.87
CA GLN A 177 -9.47 -15.77 -0.92
C GLN A 177 -10.89 -15.21 -0.97
N ASP A 178 -11.23 -14.30 -0.05
CA ASP A 178 -12.55 -13.70 0.04
C ASP A 178 -12.92 -12.88 -1.22
N VAL A 179 -11.99 -12.05 -1.69
CA VAL A 179 -12.18 -11.26 -2.91
C VAL A 179 -12.37 -12.14 -4.13
N MET A 180 -11.53 -13.17 -4.29
CA MET A 180 -11.62 -14.09 -5.42
C MET A 180 -12.91 -14.88 -5.39
N ALA A 181 -13.36 -15.37 -4.22
CA ALA A 181 -14.62 -16.08 -4.07
C ALA A 181 -15.80 -15.19 -4.50
N GLN A 182 -15.86 -13.95 -4.02
CA GLN A 182 -16.91 -13.00 -4.38
C GLN A 182 -16.88 -12.67 -5.88
N MET A 183 -15.73 -12.35 -6.45
CA MET A 183 -15.64 -11.98 -7.87
C MET A 183 -15.89 -13.14 -8.82
N LEU A 184 -15.53 -14.37 -8.43
CA LEU A 184 -15.79 -15.58 -9.21
C LEU A 184 -17.20 -16.14 -8.99
N GLY A 185 -17.93 -15.63 -7.99
CA GLY A 185 -19.30 -16.07 -7.65
C GLY A 185 -19.34 -17.51 -7.12
N VAL A 186 -18.38 -17.89 -6.27
CA VAL A 186 -18.28 -19.21 -5.66
C VAL A 186 -18.20 -19.11 -4.14
N PRO A 187 -18.55 -20.18 -3.38
CA PRO A 187 -18.31 -20.24 -1.94
C PRO A 187 -16.83 -20.04 -1.60
N VAL A 188 -16.53 -19.38 -0.48
CA VAL A 188 -15.15 -19.08 -0.06
C VAL A 188 -14.30 -20.33 0.14
N GLU A 189 -14.91 -21.41 0.64
CA GLU A 189 -14.28 -22.71 0.83
C GLU A 189 -13.82 -23.37 -0.47
N ASN A 190 -14.38 -22.96 -1.61
CA ASN A 190 -13.97 -23.43 -2.93
C ASN A 190 -12.78 -22.65 -3.51
N VAL A 191 -12.21 -21.72 -2.76
CA VAL A 191 -11.03 -20.96 -3.18
C VAL A 191 -9.90 -21.18 -2.19
N ARG A 192 -8.75 -21.66 -2.68
CA ARG A 192 -7.51 -21.75 -1.92
C ARG A 192 -6.48 -20.80 -2.50
N VAL A 193 -5.88 -19.97 -1.67
CA VAL A 193 -4.78 -19.04 -2.05
C VAL A 193 -3.51 -19.43 -1.33
N ILE A 194 -2.40 -19.49 -2.08
CA ILE A 194 -1.08 -19.89 -1.60
C ILE A 194 -0.06 -18.82 -1.98
N SER A 195 0.68 -18.29 -0.99
CA SER A 195 1.79 -17.35 -1.13
C SER A 195 2.85 -17.64 -0.06
N ARG A 196 3.61 -18.72 -0.23
CA ARG A 196 4.61 -19.16 0.77
C ARG A 196 5.80 -18.21 0.88
N PHE A 197 6.27 -17.71 -0.26
CA PHE A 197 7.40 -16.80 -0.36
C PHE A 197 6.98 -15.65 -1.25
N LEU A 198 7.20 -14.42 -0.80
CA LEU A 198 6.89 -13.22 -1.55
C LEU A 198 8.15 -12.38 -1.75
N GLY A 199 8.52 -12.16 -3.01
CA GLY A 199 9.69 -11.39 -3.41
C GLY A 199 9.46 -9.88 -3.33
N SER A 200 9.04 -9.39 -2.16
CA SER A 200 8.63 -8.04 -1.82
C SER A 200 7.27 -7.60 -2.41
N GLY A 201 6.68 -6.55 -1.80
CA GLY A 201 5.37 -6.02 -2.25
C GLY A 201 5.22 -4.55 -1.92
N PHE A 202 5.75 -4.09 -0.78
CA PHE A 202 5.72 -2.70 -0.30
C PHE A 202 4.31 -2.10 -0.18
N GLY A 203 3.26 -2.95 -0.08
CA GLY A 203 1.86 -2.56 -0.09
C GLY A 203 1.15 -2.83 -1.43
N GLY A 204 1.85 -2.82 -2.56
CA GLY A 204 1.25 -3.04 -3.89
C GLY A 204 0.66 -4.43 -4.13
N LYS A 205 0.96 -5.39 -3.25
CA LYS A 205 0.42 -6.75 -3.28
C LYS A 205 -0.51 -7.06 -2.10
N LEU A 206 -1.00 -6.03 -1.38
CA LEU A 206 -1.96 -6.22 -0.27
C LEU A 206 -3.28 -6.75 -0.78
N TRP A 207 -3.80 -6.16 -1.85
CA TRP A 207 -5.10 -6.48 -2.40
C TRP A 207 -4.97 -7.11 -3.78
N PRO A 208 -5.88 -8.01 -4.18
CA PRO A 208 -5.86 -8.62 -5.51
C PRO A 208 -6.09 -7.57 -6.60
N TRP A 209 -5.36 -7.69 -7.71
CA TRP A 209 -5.54 -6.91 -8.92
C TRP A 209 -6.20 -7.73 -10.02
N THR A 210 -6.69 -7.07 -11.05
CA THR A 210 -7.43 -7.69 -12.16
C THR A 210 -6.74 -8.87 -12.82
N HIS A 211 -5.41 -8.96 -12.80
CA HIS A 211 -4.65 -10.10 -13.35
C HIS A 211 -4.99 -11.43 -12.65
N ALA A 212 -5.23 -11.42 -11.35
CA ALA A 212 -5.59 -12.64 -10.60
C ALA A 212 -6.96 -13.17 -11.03
N MET A 213 -7.96 -12.27 -11.17
CA MET A 213 -9.29 -12.61 -11.64
C MET A 213 -9.26 -13.16 -13.08
N ILE A 214 -8.42 -12.54 -13.94
CA ILE A 214 -8.24 -12.98 -15.33
C ILE A 214 -7.64 -14.39 -15.37
N ALA A 215 -6.60 -14.67 -14.59
CA ALA A 215 -5.99 -16.00 -14.54
C ALA A 215 -6.97 -17.06 -14.07
N ALA A 216 -7.75 -16.77 -13.02
CA ALA A 216 -8.73 -17.71 -12.47
C ALA A 216 -9.89 -17.99 -13.44
N GLN A 217 -10.49 -16.97 -14.01
CA GLN A 217 -11.58 -17.14 -14.97
C GLN A 217 -11.11 -17.81 -16.27
N ALA A 218 -9.91 -17.47 -16.75
CA ALA A 218 -9.33 -18.15 -17.91
C ALA A 218 -9.05 -19.63 -17.63
N SER A 219 -8.62 -19.98 -16.42
CA SER A 219 -8.46 -21.39 -15.99
C SER A 219 -9.81 -22.13 -16.02
N ARG A 220 -10.89 -21.51 -15.47
CA ARG A 220 -12.24 -22.06 -15.53
C ARG A 220 -12.70 -22.32 -16.98
N LEU A 221 -12.48 -21.36 -17.87
CA LEU A 221 -12.91 -21.46 -19.27
C LEU A 221 -12.09 -22.49 -20.07
N GLN A 222 -10.82 -22.67 -19.74
CA GLN A 222 -9.93 -23.60 -20.44
C GLN A 222 -9.91 -25.01 -19.83
N GLY A 223 -10.42 -25.22 -18.60
CA GLY A 223 -10.30 -26.48 -17.85
C GLY A 223 -8.84 -26.89 -17.63
N ARG A 224 -7.92 -25.93 -17.52
CA ARG A 224 -6.47 -26.14 -17.39
C ARG A 224 -5.84 -25.02 -16.57
N PRO A 225 -4.75 -25.30 -15.83
CA PRO A 225 -4.02 -24.24 -15.13
C PRO A 225 -3.56 -23.13 -16.08
N VAL A 226 -3.77 -21.88 -15.67
CA VAL A 226 -3.35 -20.66 -16.40
C VAL A 226 -2.43 -19.83 -15.55
N LYS A 227 -1.28 -19.45 -16.13
CA LYS A 227 -0.31 -18.51 -15.55
C LYS A 227 -0.42 -17.16 -16.23
N LEU A 228 -0.55 -16.09 -15.44
CA LEU A 228 -0.45 -14.71 -15.89
C LEU A 228 0.62 -13.99 -15.07
N VAL A 229 1.55 -13.33 -15.75
CA VAL A 229 2.58 -12.48 -15.15
C VAL A 229 2.39 -11.07 -15.70
N VAL A 230 2.26 -10.10 -14.81
CA VAL A 230 2.22 -8.68 -15.16
C VAL A 230 3.63 -8.22 -15.48
N THR A 231 3.87 -7.74 -16.70
CA THR A 231 5.19 -7.26 -17.09
C THR A 231 5.60 -6.00 -16.33
N ARG A 232 6.89 -5.70 -16.28
CA ARG A 232 7.38 -4.55 -15.49
C ARG A 232 6.78 -3.22 -15.94
N ASP A 233 6.67 -2.98 -17.23
CA ASP A 233 6.02 -1.80 -17.80
C ASP A 233 4.52 -1.75 -17.49
N SER A 234 3.81 -2.89 -17.54
CA SER A 234 2.40 -2.96 -17.18
C SER A 234 2.17 -2.69 -15.69
N MET A 235 3.13 -2.99 -14.81
CA MET A 235 3.03 -2.68 -13.38
C MET A 235 2.95 -1.18 -13.08
N PHE A 236 3.50 -0.33 -13.95
CA PHE A 236 3.36 1.14 -13.80
C PHE A 236 1.97 1.66 -14.15
N GLN A 237 1.10 0.81 -14.68
CA GLN A 237 -0.18 1.20 -15.27
C GLN A 237 -1.37 0.47 -14.64
N SER A 238 -1.28 -0.85 -14.45
CA SER A 238 -2.39 -1.75 -14.16
C SER A 238 -2.39 -2.36 -12.76
N VAL A 239 -1.43 -2.02 -11.92
CA VAL A 239 -1.43 -2.28 -10.50
C VAL A 239 -1.24 -0.97 -9.74
N GLY A 240 -1.57 -0.93 -8.47
CA GLY A 240 -1.65 0.31 -7.71
C GLY A 240 -0.34 1.10 -7.59
N HIS A 241 -0.51 2.32 -7.15
CA HIS A 241 0.58 3.28 -6.92
C HIS A 241 0.23 4.15 -5.72
N ARG A 242 1.24 4.75 -5.05
CA ARG A 242 0.98 5.85 -4.12
C ARG A 242 0.49 7.05 -4.92
N PRO A 243 -0.66 7.65 -4.56
CA PRO A 243 -1.18 8.78 -5.30
C PRO A 243 -0.30 10.02 -5.14
N ARG A 244 -0.31 10.88 -6.15
CA ARG A 244 0.15 12.25 -5.99
C ARG A 244 -0.69 12.94 -4.93
N THR A 245 -0.04 13.71 -4.02
CA THR A 245 -0.73 14.52 -3.02
C THR A 245 -0.43 16.01 -3.20
N GLN A 246 -1.34 16.84 -2.73
CA GLN A 246 -1.15 18.28 -2.55
C GLN A 246 -1.69 18.65 -1.18
N GLN A 247 -0.87 19.24 -0.34
CA GLN A 247 -1.17 19.46 1.07
C GLN A 247 -0.86 20.90 1.44
N ARG A 248 -1.85 21.64 1.93
CA ARG A 248 -1.65 22.96 2.51
C ARG A 248 -1.40 22.82 4.00
N ILE A 249 -0.24 23.23 4.46
CA ILE A 249 0.12 23.26 5.87
C ILE A 249 0.10 24.68 6.38
N ARG A 250 -0.61 24.91 7.49
CA ARG A 250 -0.64 26.16 8.19
C ARG A 250 -0.17 25.98 9.63
N LEU A 251 0.97 26.56 9.97
CA LEU A 251 1.52 26.54 11.33
C LEU A 251 1.49 27.95 11.90
N GLY A 252 0.91 28.11 13.08
CA GLY A 252 0.97 29.31 13.89
C GLY A 252 1.81 29.07 15.13
N ALA A 253 2.72 29.99 15.45
CA ALA A 253 3.58 29.92 16.64
C ALA A 253 3.72 31.23 17.37
N THR A 254 4.08 31.16 18.67
CA THR A 254 4.56 32.29 19.43
C THR A 254 5.96 32.71 18.97
N VAL A 255 6.45 33.89 19.35
CA VAL A 255 7.81 34.34 19.06
C VAL A 255 8.89 33.45 19.72
N GLN A 256 8.53 32.67 20.74
CA GLN A 256 9.44 31.71 21.38
C GLN A 256 9.41 30.33 20.68
N GLY A 257 8.59 30.13 19.65
CA GLY A 257 8.52 28.89 18.88
C GLY A 257 7.49 27.87 19.40
N LYS A 258 6.66 28.19 20.39
CA LYS A 258 5.57 27.26 20.82
C LYS A 258 4.45 27.30 19.79
N LEU A 259 4.05 26.13 19.26
CA LEU A 259 2.93 26.00 18.35
C LEU A 259 1.61 26.36 19.03
N VAL A 260 0.82 27.21 18.39
CA VAL A 260 -0.51 27.62 18.84
C VAL A 260 -1.60 27.12 17.89
N ALA A 261 -1.28 26.84 16.65
CA ALA A 261 -2.18 26.27 15.67
C ALA A 261 -1.42 25.35 14.68
N VAL A 262 -2.03 24.22 14.34
CA VAL A 262 -1.59 23.32 13.26
C VAL A 262 -2.81 22.97 12.40
N MET A 263 -2.71 23.25 11.09
CA MET A 263 -3.75 22.86 10.13
C MET A 263 -3.13 22.20 8.92
N GLN A 264 -3.73 21.11 8.47
CA GLN A 264 -3.34 20.40 7.26
C GLN A 264 -4.57 20.07 6.42
N ASP A 265 -4.62 20.59 5.21
CA ASP A 265 -5.67 20.27 4.24
C ASP A 265 -5.04 19.45 3.10
N SER A 266 -5.42 18.18 2.99
CA SER A 266 -4.81 17.21 2.07
C SER A 266 -5.73 16.85 0.92
N LEU A 267 -5.21 16.88 -0.29
CA LEU A 267 -5.84 16.37 -1.49
C LEU A 267 -4.96 15.29 -2.11
N ASN A 268 -5.54 14.16 -2.49
CA ASN A 268 -4.85 13.18 -3.33
C ASN A 268 -5.68 12.81 -4.56
N HIS A 269 -5.03 12.43 -5.65
CA HIS A 269 -5.77 11.88 -6.75
C HIS A 269 -6.22 10.44 -6.47
N THR A 270 -7.37 10.07 -7.05
CA THR A 270 -7.84 8.69 -7.14
C THR A 270 -8.30 8.39 -8.56
N SER A 271 -8.66 7.13 -8.85
CA SER A 271 -9.18 6.74 -10.16
C SER A 271 -10.57 7.36 -10.42
N MET A 272 -11.07 7.18 -11.63
CA MET A 272 -12.42 7.62 -12.00
C MET A 272 -13.53 6.83 -11.30
N LEU A 273 -13.22 5.64 -10.76
CA LEU A 273 -14.21 4.68 -10.27
C LEU A 273 -14.02 4.26 -8.80
N ASP A 274 -12.83 4.47 -8.25
CA ASP A 274 -12.44 3.99 -6.92
C ASP A 274 -12.18 5.16 -5.98
N ASP A 275 -12.24 4.93 -4.67
CA ASP A 275 -12.27 5.97 -3.64
C ASP A 275 -11.07 5.87 -2.69
N TYR A 276 -9.89 5.48 -3.21
CA TYR A 276 -8.71 5.42 -2.37
C TYR A 276 -8.30 6.81 -1.88
N ALA A 277 -8.22 6.96 -0.55
CA ALA A 277 -7.73 8.17 0.12
C ALA A 277 -6.39 7.87 0.81
N GLU A 278 -5.37 8.68 0.54
CA GLU A 278 -4.08 8.60 1.23
C GLU A 278 -4.18 9.35 2.56
N GLY A 279 -3.98 8.67 3.67
CA GLY A 279 -4.16 9.20 5.03
C GLY A 279 -3.09 10.20 5.49
N CYS A 280 -2.80 11.24 4.69
CA CYS A 280 -1.70 12.18 4.94
C CYS A 280 -1.77 12.91 6.29
N SER A 281 -2.98 13.13 6.80
CA SER A 281 -3.25 13.89 8.03
C SER A 281 -3.13 13.07 9.31
N GLU A 282 -3.02 11.74 9.21
CA GLU A 282 -3.02 10.85 10.37
C GLU A 282 -1.90 11.19 11.37
N ALA A 283 -0.66 11.26 10.89
CA ALA A 283 0.49 11.55 11.74
C ALA A 283 0.46 12.96 12.33
N THR A 284 -0.15 13.93 11.67
CA THR A 284 -0.27 15.32 12.15
C THR A 284 -1.06 15.39 13.44
N GLY A 285 -2.05 14.51 13.63
CA GLY A 285 -2.89 14.48 14.82
C GLY A 285 -2.13 14.32 16.15
N TYR A 286 -0.96 13.65 16.13
CA TYR A 286 -0.18 13.29 17.32
C TYR A 286 1.32 13.65 17.27
N SER A 287 1.80 14.23 16.15
CA SER A 287 3.25 14.48 15.99
C SER A 287 3.76 15.60 16.88
N TYR A 288 3.03 16.70 17.00
CA TYR A 288 3.41 17.88 17.77
C TYR A 288 2.30 18.38 18.67
N SER A 289 2.68 18.89 19.85
CA SER A 289 1.74 19.43 20.82
C SER A 289 1.18 20.78 20.37
N THR A 290 -0.14 20.88 20.31
CA THR A 290 -0.89 22.13 20.10
C THR A 290 -2.31 21.98 20.63
N ALA A 291 -2.84 23.05 21.26
CA ALA A 291 -4.25 23.07 21.68
C ALA A 291 -5.23 23.22 20.51
N ASN A 292 -4.77 23.69 19.35
CA ASN A 292 -5.64 23.98 18.21
C ASN A 292 -5.12 23.29 16.96
N LEU A 293 -5.87 22.29 16.48
CA LEU A 293 -5.51 21.48 15.34
C LEU A 293 -6.72 21.21 14.45
N ARG A 294 -6.54 21.27 13.15
CA ARG A 294 -7.48 20.74 12.14
C ARG A 294 -6.70 20.02 11.05
N ALA A 295 -7.08 18.78 10.77
CA ALA A 295 -6.58 18.01 9.66
C ALA A 295 -7.74 17.51 8.82
N THR A 296 -7.68 17.72 7.49
CA THR A 296 -8.74 17.33 6.54
C THR A 296 -8.16 16.56 5.37
N SER A 297 -8.97 15.69 4.79
CA SER A 297 -8.62 14.94 3.58
C SER A 297 -9.77 14.96 2.57
N ALA A 298 -9.43 15.00 1.28
CA ALA A 298 -10.34 14.81 0.18
C ALA A 298 -9.64 14.17 -1.02
N ILE A 299 -10.43 13.59 -1.93
CA ILE A 299 -9.96 12.93 -3.14
C ILE A 299 -10.39 13.69 -4.39
N VAL A 300 -9.57 13.60 -5.43
CA VAL A 300 -9.80 14.23 -6.73
C VAL A 300 -9.72 13.19 -7.82
N ARG A 301 -10.72 13.09 -8.70
CA ARG A 301 -10.77 12.10 -9.79
C ARG A 301 -9.78 12.42 -10.90
N ARG A 302 -9.03 11.40 -11.33
CA ARG A 302 -8.14 11.48 -12.50
C ARG A 302 -8.25 10.20 -13.35
N ASN A 303 -7.92 10.31 -14.64
CA ASN A 303 -7.83 9.16 -15.54
C ASN A 303 -6.53 8.38 -15.32
N VAL A 304 -6.42 7.79 -14.15
CA VAL A 304 -5.31 6.93 -13.68
C VAL A 304 -5.87 5.62 -13.15
N GLY A 305 -5.04 4.59 -13.05
CA GLY A 305 -5.40 3.35 -12.35
C GLY A 305 -5.71 3.61 -10.88
N ALA A 306 -6.34 2.66 -10.21
CA ALA A 306 -6.64 2.77 -8.79
C ALA A 306 -5.34 2.91 -7.97
N PRO A 307 -5.20 3.94 -7.11
CA PRO A 307 -4.11 4.01 -6.15
C PRO A 307 -4.24 2.92 -5.09
N THR A 308 -3.17 2.67 -4.36
CA THR A 308 -3.13 1.73 -3.24
C THR A 308 -2.08 2.15 -2.21
N SER A 309 -2.16 1.53 -1.02
CA SER A 309 -1.18 1.72 0.04
C SER A 309 0.25 1.39 -0.42
N MET A 310 1.18 2.28 -0.13
CA MET A 310 2.62 2.05 -0.30
C MET A 310 3.34 2.26 1.02
N ARG A 311 4.43 1.55 1.29
CA ARG A 311 5.23 1.56 2.52
C ARG A 311 5.18 2.89 3.27
N GLY A 312 4.56 2.90 4.47
CA GLY A 312 4.21 4.11 5.21
C GLY A 312 3.06 4.91 4.57
N PRO A 313 1.87 4.28 4.26
CA PRO A 313 0.77 5.00 3.64
C PRO A 313 0.35 6.20 4.50
N GLY A 314 0.10 7.31 3.85
CA GLY A 314 -0.21 8.57 4.52
C GLY A 314 0.96 9.21 5.27
N ALA A 315 1.68 8.45 6.09
CA ALA A 315 2.77 8.98 6.90
C ALA A 315 3.92 9.58 6.05
N VAL A 316 4.31 8.90 4.97
CA VAL A 316 5.41 9.42 4.11
C VAL A 316 5.05 10.77 3.49
N PRO A 317 3.96 10.93 2.73
CA PRO A 317 3.61 12.22 2.15
C PRO A 317 3.18 13.24 3.21
N GLY A 318 2.48 12.82 4.28
CA GLY A 318 1.99 13.72 5.33
C GLY A 318 3.11 14.31 6.16
N LEU A 319 4.04 13.48 6.62
CA LEU A 319 5.19 13.95 7.38
C LEU A 319 6.17 14.75 6.51
N PHE A 320 6.33 14.42 5.22
CA PHE A 320 7.09 15.28 4.31
C PHE A 320 6.57 16.73 4.35
N ALA A 321 5.25 16.92 4.24
CA ALA A 321 4.65 18.25 4.24
C ALA A 321 4.78 18.93 5.61
N LEU A 322 4.45 18.23 6.70
CA LEU A 322 4.50 18.76 8.06
C LEU A 322 5.95 19.13 8.47
N GLU A 323 6.91 18.24 8.22
CA GLU A 323 8.30 18.44 8.61
C GLU A 323 8.99 19.53 7.78
N SER A 324 8.61 19.68 6.50
CA SER A 324 9.05 20.80 5.67
C SER A 324 8.52 22.13 6.21
N ALA A 325 7.26 22.19 6.61
CA ALA A 325 6.67 23.37 7.23
C ALA A 325 7.31 23.69 8.59
N MET A 326 7.67 22.67 9.38
CA MET A 326 8.40 22.86 10.64
C MET A 326 9.80 23.45 10.40
N ASP A 327 10.51 23.02 9.36
CA ASP A 327 11.81 23.61 9.01
C ASP A 327 11.68 25.07 8.54
N GLU A 328 10.67 25.39 7.73
CA GLU A 328 10.39 26.76 7.34
C GLU A 328 10.04 27.66 8.53
N LEU A 329 9.24 27.12 9.48
CA LEU A 329 8.92 27.83 10.71
C LEU A 329 10.18 28.08 11.54
N ALA A 330 11.08 27.09 11.64
CA ALA A 330 12.37 27.24 12.36
C ALA A 330 13.25 28.34 11.74
N VAL A 331 13.30 28.42 10.41
CA VAL A 331 14.02 29.48 9.69
C VAL A 331 13.41 30.87 9.98
N ARG A 332 12.08 30.99 9.91
CA ARG A 332 11.37 32.26 10.20
C ARG A 332 11.56 32.73 11.63
N LEU A 333 11.63 31.80 12.58
CA LEU A 333 11.86 32.05 14.00
C LEU A 333 13.34 32.24 14.34
N GLN A 334 14.25 31.88 13.46
CA GLN A 334 15.70 31.81 13.73
C GLN A 334 16.05 30.87 14.90
N ILE A 335 15.28 29.79 15.05
CA ILE A 335 15.48 28.73 16.04
C ILE A 335 16.09 27.51 15.35
N ASP A 336 16.93 26.76 16.06
CA ASP A 336 17.42 25.48 15.53
C ASP A 336 16.24 24.50 15.27
N PRO A 337 16.19 23.83 14.09
CA PRO A 337 15.09 22.92 13.76
C PRO A 337 14.89 21.77 14.76
N ILE A 338 15.96 21.30 15.42
CA ILE A 338 15.85 20.27 16.47
C ILE A 338 15.22 20.90 17.73
N GLU A 339 15.68 22.06 18.15
CA GLU A 339 15.14 22.75 19.33
C GLU A 339 13.65 23.08 19.15
N LEU A 340 13.23 23.50 17.95
CA LEU A 340 11.82 23.75 17.66
C LEU A 340 10.96 22.46 17.85
N ARG A 341 11.48 21.31 17.40
CA ARG A 341 10.79 20.01 17.56
C ARG A 341 10.74 19.59 19.03
N LEU A 342 11.86 19.68 19.74
CA LEU A 342 11.94 19.36 21.19
C LEU A 342 10.97 20.20 22.02
N MET A 343 10.85 21.48 21.71
CA MET A 343 9.94 22.40 22.39
C MET A 343 8.48 22.03 22.21
N ASN A 344 8.11 21.40 21.10
CA ASN A 344 6.76 21.06 20.74
C ASN A 344 6.44 19.56 20.82
N GLU A 345 7.32 18.78 21.47
CA GLU A 345 7.07 17.36 21.72
C GLU A 345 5.85 17.17 22.62
N PRO A 346 4.87 16.32 22.23
CA PRO A 346 3.72 16.01 23.06
C PRO A 346 4.06 14.95 24.12
N GLU A 347 3.49 15.07 25.32
CA GLU A 347 3.62 14.07 26.39
C GLU A 347 2.78 12.80 26.15
N LYS A 348 1.73 12.90 25.34
CA LYS A 348 0.78 11.84 24.99
C LYS A 348 0.19 12.11 23.62
N ASP A 349 -0.48 11.13 23.05
CA ASP A 349 -1.37 11.35 21.91
C ASP A 349 -2.52 12.29 22.34
N GLU A 350 -2.46 13.53 21.90
CA GLU A 350 -3.45 14.57 22.27
C GLU A 350 -4.79 14.36 21.55
N GLY A 351 -4.81 13.62 20.43
CA GLY A 351 -6.02 13.29 19.68
C GLY A 351 -6.85 12.21 20.38
N LEU A 352 -6.21 11.15 20.81
CA LEU A 352 -6.83 10.01 21.49
C LEU A 352 -6.84 10.17 23.02
N ASN A 353 -6.08 11.11 23.57
CA ASN A 353 -5.84 11.29 25.01
C ASN A 353 -5.26 10.03 25.67
N LEU A 354 -4.37 9.33 24.98
CA LEU A 354 -3.73 8.09 25.42
C LEU A 354 -2.20 8.27 25.54
N PRO A 355 -1.54 7.57 26.48
CA PRO A 355 -0.09 7.54 26.52
C PRO A 355 0.47 6.85 25.28
N PHE A 356 1.62 7.28 24.81
CA PHE A 356 2.35 6.56 23.77
C PHE A 356 2.84 5.21 24.27
N SER A 357 2.71 4.16 23.46
CA SER A 357 3.20 2.82 23.80
C SER A 357 4.72 2.71 23.72
N SER A 358 5.33 3.46 22.81
CA SER A 358 6.78 3.48 22.56
C SER A 358 7.14 4.72 21.75
N ARG A 359 7.52 5.81 22.42
CA ARG A 359 7.94 7.04 21.79
C ARG A 359 9.25 7.53 22.44
N HIS A 360 10.33 7.50 21.67
CA HIS A 360 11.66 7.94 22.06
C HIS A 360 12.17 9.08 21.16
N PHE A 361 11.27 9.94 20.70
CA PHE A 361 11.57 10.95 19.70
C PHE A 361 12.62 11.94 20.16
N VAL A 362 12.50 12.46 21.39
CA VAL A 362 13.49 13.36 22.02
C VAL A 362 14.89 12.72 22.06
N GLU A 363 14.95 11.46 22.49
CA GLU A 363 16.21 10.74 22.59
C GLU A 363 16.80 10.47 21.20
N CYS A 364 15.97 10.06 20.23
CA CYS A 364 16.39 9.88 18.85
C CYS A 364 16.97 11.14 18.24
N LEU A 365 16.35 12.30 18.45
CA LEU A 365 16.85 13.59 17.97
C LEU A 365 18.21 13.94 18.60
N LYS A 366 18.34 13.82 19.93
CA LYS A 366 19.58 14.15 20.65
C LYS A 366 20.74 13.24 20.25
N VAL A 367 20.54 11.93 20.30
CA VAL A 367 21.57 10.94 19.93
C VAL A 367 21.93 11.03 18.45
N GLY A 368 20.92 11.22 17.59
CA GLY A 368 21.12 11.42 16.15
C GLY A 368 21.92 12.67 15.84
N ALA A 369 21.59 13.79 16.45
CA ALA A 369 22.28 15.07 16.29
C ALA A 369 23.76 14.97 16.73
N GLU A 370 24.03 14.36 17.88
CA GLU A 370 25.38 14.16 18.39
C GLU A 370 26.22 13.31 17.41
N LYS A 371 25.72 12.14 17.02
CA LYS A 371 26.43 11.23 16.11
C LYS A 371 26.64 11.81 14.72
N PHE A 372 25.70 12.60 14.22
CA PHE A 372 25.79 13.29 12.93
C PHE A 372 26.77 14.47 12.97
N GLY A 373 26.99 15.05 14.15
CA GLY A 373 27.79 16.25 14.33
C GLY A 373 27.00 17.52 14.03
N TRP A 374 25.71 17.54 14.34
CA TRP A 374 24.79 18.65 14.07
C TRP A 374 25.25 20.00 14.58
N SER A 375 26.01 20.05 15.69
CA SER A 375 26.58 21.28 16.26
C SER A 375 27.48 22.08 15.29
N LYS A 376 27.94 21.46 14.19
CA LYS A 376 28.71 22.11 13.14
C LYS A 376 27.86 22.81 12.08
N ARG A 377 26.52 22.64 12.15
CA ARG A 377 25.58 23.27 11.22
C ARG A 377 25.58 24.79 11.44
N THR A 378 25.63 25.53 10.34
CA THR A 378 25.42 26.98 10.38
C THR A 378 23.96 27.29 10.04
N ALA A 379 23.37 28.27 10.76
CA ALA A 379 21.95 28.58 10.67
C ALA A 379 21.55 29.25 9.34
N GLY A 380 22.45 29.95 8.67
CA GLY A 380 22.12 30.65 7.43
C GLY A 380 21.89 29.69 6.26
N VAL A 381 20.78 29.86 5.54
CA VAL A 381 20.51 29.10 4.31
C VAL A 381 21.64 29.33 3.30
N GLY A 382 22.20 28.26 2.76
CA GLY A 382 23.33 28.30 1.82
C GLY A 382 24.67 28.71 2.42
N SER A 383 24.80 28.86 3.76
CA SER A 383 26.04 29.29 4.43
C SER A 383 27.07 28.17 4.61
N MET A 384 26.70 26.92 4.49
CA MET A 384 27.61 25.77 4.61
C MET A 384 28.30 25.48 3.28
N THR A 385 29.63 25.46 3.28
CA THR A 385 30.42 25.09 2.11
C THR A 385 31.20 23.81 2.37
N GLY A 386 31.32 22.96 1.36
CA GLY A 386 32.10 21.74 1.43
C GLY A 386 33.60 22.01 1.49
N VAL A 387 34.34 21.10 2.14
CA VAL A 387 35.79 21.11 2.23
C VAL A 387 36.35 19.77 1.72
N GLY A 388 37.63 19.73 1.35
CA GLY A 388 38.25 18.52 0.81
C GLY A 388 37.61 18.09 -0.52
N GLU A 389 37.17 16.85 -0.61
CA GLU A 389 36.50 16.29 -1.80
C GLU A 389 35.18 17.00 -2.14
N GLN A 390 34.59 17.70 -1.19
CA GLN A 390 33.35 18.47 -1.36
C GLN A 390 33.60 19.96 -1.62
N ALA A 391 34.86 20.37 -1.82
CA ALA A 391 35.18 21.76 -2.05
C ALA A 391 34.41 22.33 -3.26
N GLY A 392 33.83 23.50 -3.09
CA GLY A 392 33.00 24.17 -4.09
C GLY A 392 31.52 23.76 -4.10
N LEU A 393 31.11 22.84 -3.23
CA LEU A 393 29.70 22.51 -3.03
C LEU A 393 29.07 23.36 -1.93
N THR A 394 27.82 23.74 -2.11
CA THR A 394 26.97 24.24 -1.01
C THR A 394 26.32 23.06 -0.34
N LEU A 395 26.46 22.93 0.97
CA LEU A 395 25.91 21.82 1.74
C LEU A 395 24.59 22.22 2.38
N GLY A 396 23.63 21.30 2.40
CA GLY A 396 22.37 21.42 3.13
C GLY A 396 22.27 20.29 4.16
N TRP A 397 22.04 20.65 5.42
CA TRP A 397 21.76 19.70 6.50
C TRP A 397 20.34 19.91 6.98
N GLY A 398 19.52 18.84 6.93
CA GLY A 398 18.14 18.84 7.38
C GLY A 398 17.89 17.80 8.47
N VAL A 399 16.80 17.96 9.19
CA VAL A 399 16.28 17.02 10.15
C VAL A 399 14.78 16.86 9.93
N ALA A 400 14.27 15.65 10.06
CA ALA A 400 12.83 15.37 10.01
C ALA A 400 12.47 14.34 11.06
N GLY A 401 11.32 14.52 11.69
CA GLY A 401 10.71 13.51 12.55
C GLY A 401 9.95 12.47 11.71
N CYS A 402 9.85 11.27 12.24
CA CYS A 402 8.92 10.28 11.70
C CYS A 402 8.30 9.46 12.82
N SER A 403 7.09 9.00 12.59
CA SER A 403 6.36 8.12 13.51
C SER A 403 5.46 7.18 12.71
N TRP A 404 5.10 6.08 13.33
CA TRP A 404 4.17 5.11 12.79
C TRP A 404 3.34 4.52 13.93
N ILE A 405 2.04 4.35 13.69
CA ILE A 405 1.17 3.70 14.66
C ILE A 405 1.50 2.21 14.78
N ALA A 406 1.47 1.68 16.00
CA ALA A 406 1.64 0.27 16.29
C ALA A 406 0.27 -0.36 16.57
N GLU A 407 -0.22 -1.14 15.62
CA GLU A 407 -1.52 -1.80 15.74
C GLU A 407 -1.39 -3.32 15.81
N ARG A 408 -2.47 -3.95 16.23
CA ARG A 408 -2.67 -5.40 16.22
C ARG A 408 -4.04 -5.73 15.66
N THR A 409 -4.14 -6.90 15.05
CA THR A 409 -5.41 -7.47 14.60
C THR A 409 -5.52 -8.90 15.08
N GLU A 410 -6.71 -9.47 14.99
CA GLU A 410 -6.94 -10.88 15.29
C GLU A 410 -6.05 -11.78 14.44
N ALA A 411 -5.54 -12.84 15.07
CA ALA A 411 -4.68 -13.82 14.44
C ALA A 411 -4.90 -15.19 15.08
N GLN A 412 -4.73 -16.22 14.26
CA GLN A 412 -4.74 -17.61 14.70
C GLN A 412 -3.41 -18.29 14.31
N ALA A 413 -2.99 -19.24 15.11
CA ALA A 413 -1.82 -20.07 14.84
C ALA A 413 -2.04 -21.48 15.40
N SER A 414 -1.32 -22.44 14.85
CA SER A 414 -1.21 -23.79 15.43
C SER A 414 0.25 -24.14 15.71
N VAL A 415 0.47 -24.91 16.78
CA VAL A 415 1.75 -25.51 17.13
C VAL A 415 1.54 -27.00 17.35
N GLU A 416 2.32 -27.80 16.65
CA GLU A 416 2.33 -29.27 16.75
C GLU A 416 3.69 -29.73 17.29
N LEU A 417 3.67 -30.49 18.38
CA LEU A 417 4.86 -31.19 18.90
C LEU A 417 4.90 -32.61 18.30
N LEU A 418 5.94 -32.93 17.57
CA LEU A 418 6.04 -34.18 16.84
C LEU A 418 6.87 -35.23 17.60
N SER A 419 6.53 -36.50 17.48
CA SER A 419 7.18 -37.60 18.18
C SER A 419 8.68 -37.78 17.85
N ASN A 420 9.13 -37.20 16.74
CA ASN A 420 10.56 -37.18 16.34
C ASN A 420 11.37 -36.06 17.03
N GLY A 421 10.75 -35.32 17.98
CA GLY A 421 11.40 -34.24 18.72
C GLY A 421 11.54 -32.94 17.92
N THR A 422 10.70 -32.73 16.89
CA THR A 422 10.58 -31.46 16.15
C THR A 422 9.24 -30.80 16.47
N ALA A 423 9.08 -29.53 16.12
CA ALA A 423 7.81 -28.83 16.21
C ALA A 423 7.45 -28.20 14.86
N ARG A 424 6.14 -28.05 14.60
CA ARG A 424 5.62 -27.34 13.45
C ARG A 424 4.76 -26.16 13.91
N VAL A 425 4.98 -24.99 13.34
CA VAL A 425 4.20 -23.75 13.59
C VAL A 425 3.52 -23.34 12.30
N SER A 426 2.22 -23.03 12.35
CA SER A 426 1.46 -22.71 11.15
C SER A 426 0.54 -21.51 11.36
N SER A 427 0.48 -20.63 10.35
CA SER A 427 -0.48 -19.52 10.23
C SER A 427 -0.61 -19.06 8.78
N ALA A 428 -1.75 -18.54 8.38
CA ALA A 428 -1.97 -18.03 7.03
C ALA A 428 -1.38 -16.63 6.78
N THR A 429 -0.54 -16.10 7.68
CA THR A 429 0.23 -14.86 7.43
C THR A 429 1.34 -15.09 6.39
N GLN A 430 1.93 -14.02 5.85
CA GLN A 430 2.97 -14.08 4.82
C GLN A 430 4.28 -13.49 5.30
N ASP A 431 5.40 -14.03 4.81
CA ASP A 431 6.71 -13.38 4.88
C ASP A 431 6.97 -12.61 3.59
N ILE A 432 7.14 -11.31 3.72
CA ILE A 432 7.40 -10.39 2.60
C ILE A 432 8.87 -9.94 2.53
N GLY A 433 9.76 -10.73 3.13
CA GLY A 433 11.18 -10.41 3.33
C GLY A 433 11.50 -9.85 4.72
N THR A 434 10.53 -9.87 5.63
CA THR A 434 10.67 -9.35 7.01
C THR A 434 11.20 -10.38 8.00
N GLY A 435 11.39 -11.63 7.58
CA GLY A 435 11.95 -12.71 8.40
C GLY A 435 10.95 -13.36 9.34
N THR A 436 9.66 -13.36 9.01
CA THR A 436 8.59 -13.95 9.82
C THR A 436 8.87 -15.42 10.13
N TYR A 437 9.34 -16.21 9.16
CA TYR A 437 9.78 -17.60 9.37
C TYR A 437 10.81 -17.72 10.49
N THR A 438 11.85 -16.88 10.47
CA THR A 438 12.92 -16.87 11.46
C THR A 438 12.43 -16.43 12.84
N VAL A 439 11.58 -15.39 12.88
CA VAL A 439 11.05 -14.87 14.15
C VAL A 439 10.20 -15.93 14.84
N LEU A 440 9.30 -16.60 14.12
CA LEU A 440 8.42 -17.61 14.71
C LEU A 440 9.20 -18.85 15.15
N SER A 441 10.19 -19.31 14.37
CA SER A 441 11.02 -20.45 14.79
C SER A 441 11.83 -20.15 16.07
N LYS A 442 12.37 -18.92 16.19
CA LYS A 442 13.09 -18.49 17.42
C LYS A 442 12.18 -18.44 18.64
N ILE A 443 11.02 -17.79 18.51
CA ILE A 443 10.08 -17.61 19.64
C ILE A 443 9.60 -18.97 20.15
N VAL A 444 9.19 -19.87 19.26
CA VAL A 444 8.77 -21.23 19.66
C VAL A 444 9.95 -21.99 20.27
N GLY A 445 11.13 -21.93 19.64
CA GLY A 445 12.33 -22.59 20.14
C GLY A 445 12.72 -22.16 21.55
N GLU A 446 12.69 -20.87 21.85
CA GLU A 446 12.95 -20.32 23.18
C GLU A 446 11.92 -20.80 24.22
N LYS A 447 10.66 -20.93 23.83
CA LYS A 447 9.57 -21.34 24.74
C LYS A 447 9.59 -22.83 25.09
N ILE A 448 9.95 -23.70 24.14
CA ILE A 448 9.93 -25.16 24.34
C ILE A 448 11.32 -25.81 24.47
N GLY A 449 12.38 -25.01 24.47
CA GLY A 449 13.77 -25.50 24.61
C GLY A 449 14.30 -26.24 23.38
N LEU A 450 13.80 -25.96 22.18
CA LEU A 450 14.29 -26.53 20.92
C LEU A 450 15.12 -25.51 20.14
N ARG A 451 16.15 -26.01 19.41
CA ARG A 451 16.87 -25.18 18.47
C ARG A 451 15.97 -24.85 17.24
N SER A 452 16.12 -23.66 16.66
CA SER A 452 15.30 -23.18 15.54
C SER A 452 15.29 -24.13 14.35
N GLU A 453 16.39 -24.88 14.10
CA GLU A 453 16.50 -25.86 13.01
C GLU A 453 15.57 -27.08 13.19
N ARG A 454 15.05 -27.28 14.41
CA ARG A 454 14.07 -28.32 14.72
C ARG A 454 12.61 -27.84 14.66
N ILE A 455 12.40 -26.63 14.20
CA ILE A 455 11.08 -26.01 14.11
C ILE A 455 10.76 -25.69 12.65
N GLU A 456 9.80 -26.42 12.10
CA GLU A 456 9.23 -26.14 10.79
C GLU A 456 8.20 -25.02 10.93
N VAL A 457 8.35 -23.94 10.16
CA VAL A 457 7.34 -22.87 10.07
C VAL A 457 6.64 -22.95 8.73
N VAL A 458 5.31 -22.98 8.72
CA VAL A 458 4.49 -23.09 7.52
C VAL A 458 3.56 -21.88 7.45
N LEU A 459 3.72 -21.03 6.42
CA LEU A 459 2.98 -19.79 6.25
C LEU A 459 2.34 -19.69 4.86
N GLY A 460 1.40 -18.75 4.71
CA GLY A 460 0.93 -18.27 3.43
C GLY A 460 0.05 -19.25 2.66
N ASP A 461 -0.86 -19.95 3.33
CA ASP A 461 -1.83 -20.85 2.71
C ASP A 461 -3.17 -20.74 3.46
N THR A 462 -4.27 -20.51 2.76
CA THR A 462 -5.60 -20.37 3.37
C THR A 462 -6.16 -21.64 4.01
N LYS A 463 -5.49 -22.79 3.86
CA LYS A 463 -5.79 -24.00 4.64
C LYS A 463 -5.21 -23.99 6.06
N LEU A 464 -4.35 -23.03 6.38
CA LEU A 464 -3.78 -22.84 7.70
C LEU A 464 -4.71 -21.98 8.57
N PRO A 465 -4.49 -21.93 9.91
CA PRO A 465 -5.21 -21.01 10.78
C PRO A 465 -5.11 -19.57 10.26
N ALA A 466 -6.21 -18.82 10.32
CA ALA A 466 -6.30 -17.47 9.75
C ALA A 466 -5.21 -16.54 10.32
N GLY A 467 -4.43 -15.94 9.42
CA GLY A 467 -3.33 -15.04 9.77
C GLY A 467 -3.59 -13.60 9.37
N PRO A 468 -2.91 -12.64 10.01
CA PRO A 468 -3.02 -11.24 9.66
C PRO A 468 -2.40 -10.94 8.29
N ILE A 469 -2.81 -9.84 7.69
CA ILE A 469 -2.14 -9.31 6.50
C ILE A 469 -0.70 -8.91 6.82
N SER A 470 0.20 -9.02 5.84
CA SER A 470 1.57 -8.50 5.94
C SER A 470 1.64 -7.06 5.42
N GLY A 471 1.04 -6.15 6.18
CA GLY A 471 0.94 -4.72 5.93
C GLY A 471 0.81 -3.95 7.24
N GLY A 472 0.90 -2.62 7.21
CA GLY A 472 0.71 -1.75 8.37
C GLY A 472 1.64 -1.99 9.56
N SER A 473 2.68 -2.83 9.43
CA SER A 473 3.54 -3.32 10.52
C SER A 473 2.82 -4.21 11.55
N TRP A 474 1.71 -4.85 11.18
CA TRP A 474 0.85 -5.60 12.11
C TRP A 474 1.15 -7.09 12.19
N ALA A 475 1.69 -7.70 11.12
CA ALA A 475 1.80 -9.15 11.02
C ALA A 475 2.50 -9.79 12.23
N THR A 476 3.73 -9.37 12.54
CA THR A 476 4.52 -9.93 13.64
C THR A 476 3.88 -9.63 14.99
N ALA A 477 3.41 -8.38 15.20
CA ALA A 477 2.77 -7.96 16.44
C ALA A 477 1.47 -8.74 16.73
N SER A 478 0.77 -9.19 15.68
CA SER A 478 -0.49 -9.92 15.79
C SER A 478 -0.30 -11.42 15.90
N VAL A 479 0.62 -12.03 15.10
CA VAL A 479 0.78 -13.48 15.07
C VAL A 479 1.55 -14.03 16.27
N ILE A 480 2.49 -13.27 16.84
CA ILE A 480 3.28 -13.73 18.00
C ILE A 480 2.41 -14.11 19.19
N PRO A 481 1.46 -13.29 19.67
CA PRO A 481 0.57 -13.69 20.77
C PRO A 481 -0.20 -14.98 20.48
N ALA A 482 -0.71 -15.15 19.25
CA ALA A 482 -1.43 -16.39 18.87
C ALA A 482 -0.51 -17.63 18.89
N VAL A 483 0.74 -17.48 18.44
CA VAL A 483 1.74 -18.55 18.50
C VAL A 483 2.11 -18.90 19.94
N LEU A 484 2.28 -17.90 20.82
CA LEU A 484 2.61 -18.14 22.24
C LEU A 484 1.47 -18.86 22.95
N ASP A 485 0.21 -18.48 22.73
CA ASP A 485 -0.97 -19.17 23.24
C ASP A 485 -1.05 -20.63 22.72
N ALA A 486 -0.76 -20.85 21.45
CA ALA A 486 -0.72 -22.20 20.88
C ALA A 486 0.40 -23.05 21.46
N VAL A 487 1.59 -22.49 21.73
CA VAL A 487 2.71 -23.17 22.41
C VAL A 487 2.30 -23.59 23.83
N GLU A 488 1.69 -22.67 24.58
CA GLU A 488 1.24 -22.97 25.96
C GLU A 488 0.24 -24.12 25.96
N LYS A 489 -0.76 -24.08 25.10
CA LYS A 489 -1.72 -25.18 24.97
C LYS A 489 -1.06 -26.52 24.58
N ALA A 490 -0.12 -26.50 23.64
CA ALA A 490 0.56 -27.70 23.20
C ALA A 490 1.49 -28.33 24.29
N THR A 491 2.02 -27.51 25.21
CA THR A 491 2.91 -27.97 26.28
C THR A 491 2.16 -28.40 27.55
N GLN A 492 0.89 -28.04 27.68
CA GLN A 492 0.01 -28.46 28.79
C GLN A 492 -0.68 -29.81 28.53
N MET A 493 -0.67 -30.30 27.30
CA MET A 493 -1.22 -31.60 26.89
C MET A 493 -0.25 -32.76 27.17
#